data_bccee3e01321f905f6581e115ed3a834
#
_entry.id   bccee3e01321f905f6581e115ed3a834
#
_cell.length_a   1.000
_cell.length_b   1.000
_cell.length_c   1.000
_cell.angle_alpha   90.00
_cell.angle_beta   90.00
_cell.angle_gamma   90.00
#
_symmetry.space_group_name_H-M   'P 1'
#
loop_
_entity.id
_entity.type
_entity.pdbx_description
1 polymer ?
#
loop_
_entity_poly.entity_id
_entity_poly.type
_entity_poly.pdbx_seq_one_letter_code
_entity_poly.pdbx_strand_id
1 'polypeptide(L)'
;MLVPLKLVRDQPLQRQMFEQFASLIHSGRLTAGARMPSTRMVAGQFGVSRITVLLVYDRLIAEGCLETIPAKGTFVSQAPVPRPGTAMGRPAQAPSDGSAPPCGGGIGETRLGRPDPTLFPLARWRALLRNSVVRLGTTAGTDHGTGAVRLRHSIAGWLATSRGLAVSPDQVILVSGRQQALHLVSHLLLPRGGRAVLEDPCDPSVARTYAEGGADLLYVRVDERGIRPEALPDGPAALLYVTPEHQRPSGALLSAERRAALLDWAGRSGAMVVEDDYDGEIRYGGIEAAPLMSLDGGERVLHIGCFATALGPWVTLGYIIVPISMAQAARNCKRLLDDSVEAVESAALAEFLESGAYARHVHRLHKIYSRRRDALLGALRRHFGPVTTWGTSAGLHLAWHFPKTLGAAVTLAEQARHCGLEAEATGGADAQALLLGFGTLSEAGLECGIDRLAAHTSVQTGSAMRAV
;
A
#
# COMPACT_ATOMS: atom_id res chain seq x y z
N MET A 1 -50.57 -16.80 1.45
CA MET A 1 -49.92 -16.16 0.28
C MET A 1 -48.71 -17.02 -0.08
N LEU A 2 -48.73 -17.63 -1.27
CA LEU A 2 -47.59 -18.42 -1.78
C LEU A 2 -46.57 -17.43 -2.34
N VAL A 3 -45.32 -17.52 -1.90
CA VAL A 3 -44.24 -16.65 -2.41
C VAL A 3 -43.58 -17.33 -3.60
N PRO A 4 -43.43 -16.68 -4.76
CA PRO A 4 -42.89 -17.30 -5.97
C PRO A 4 -41.36 -17.24 -5.97
N LEU A 5 -40.68 -18.03 -5.11
CA LEU A 5 -39.22 -18.18 -5.14
C LEU A 5 -38.84 -19.40 -5.99
N LYS A 6 -37.72 -19.31 -6.69
CA LYS A 6 -37.09 -20.41 -7.41
C LYS A 6 -35.76 -20.75 -6.77
N LEU A 7 -35.69 -21.87 -6.05
CA LEU A 7 -34.48 -22.27 -5.32
C LEU A 7 -33.78 -23.43 -6.05
N VAL A 8 -32.47 -23.32 -6.20
CA VAL A 8 -31.59 -24.32 -6.81
C VAL A 8 -30.75 -24.95 -5.67
N ARG A 9 -30.79 -26.30 -5.56
CA ARG A 9 -30.18 -27.00 -4.40
C ARG A 9 -28.65 -26.97 -4.37
N ASP A 10 -28.00 -26.72 -5.50
CA ASP A 10 -26.53 -26.70 -5.62
C ASP A 10 -25.88 -25.37 -5.16
N GLN A 11 -26.68 -24.46 -4.68
CA GLN A 11 -26.20 -23.16 -4.16
C GLN A 11 -26.77 -22.86 -2.76
N PRO A 12 -26.11 -22.04 -1.95
CA PRO A 12 -26.56 -21.69 -0.60
C PRO A 12 -27.99 -21.14 -0.58
N LEU A 13 -28.93 -21.95 -0.08
CA LEU A 13 -30.36 -21.64 -0.10
C LEU A 13 -30.71 -20.33 0.66
N GLN A 14 -30.01 -20.05 1.75
CA GLN A 14 -30.20 -18.82 2.53
C GLN A 14 -29.93 -17.57 1.68
N ARG A 15 -28.87 -17.57 0.88
CA ARG A 15 -28.51 -16.45 -0.01
C ARG A 15 -29.55 -16.26 -1.09
N GLN A 16 -29.96 -17.34 -1.76
CA GLN A 16 -30.96 -17.29 -2.81
C GLN A 16 -32.32 -16.76 -2.32
N MET A 17 -32.77 -17.23 -1.15
CA MET A 17 -34.03 -16.76 -0.54
C MET A 17 -33.94 -15.28 -0.19
N PHE A 18 -32.83 -14.83 0.38
CA PHE A 18 -32.63 -13.41 0.70
C PHE A 18 -32.67 -12.54 -0.54
N GLU A 19 -31.88 -12.85 -1.59
CA GLU A 19 -31.80 -12.09 -2.82
C GLU A 19 -33.17 -12.01 -3.56
N GLN A 20 -33.92 -13.10 -3.58
CA GLN A 20 -35.23 -13.13 -4.22
C GLN A 20 -36.30 -12.39 -3.41
N PHE A 21 -36.32 -12.48 -2.08
CA PHE A 21 -37.21 -11.67 -1.24
C PHE A 21 -36.90 -10.20 -1.38
N ALA A 22 -35.62 -9.78 -1.30
CA ALA A 22 -35.22 -8.42 -1.51
C ALA A 22 -35.64 -7.88 -2.88
N SER A 23 -35.46 -8.68 -3.95
CA SER A 23 -35.91 -8.34 -5.31
C SER A 23 -37.43 -8.16 -5.41
N LEU A 24 -38.21 -9.02 -4.76
CA LEU A 24 -39.69 -8.92 -4.75
C LEU A 24 -40.18 -7.68 -3.99
N ILE A 25 -39.48 -7.30 -2.92
CA ILE A 25 -39.79 -6.06 -2.17
C ILE A 25 -39.39 -4.82 -2.98
N HIS A 26 -38.19 -4.79 -3.53
CA HIS A 26 -37.72 -3.65 -4.32
C HIS A 26 -38.49 -3.44 -5.64
N SER A 27 -38.97 -4.53 -6.25
CA SER A 27 -39.83 -4.43 -7.46
C SER A 27 -41.29 -4.06 -7.16
N GLY A 28 -41.67 -3.91 -5.87
CA GLY A 28 -43.02 -3.63 -5.45
C GLY A 28 -43.99 -4.81 -5.61
N ARG A 29 -43.51 -6.00 -5.97
CA ARG A 29 -44.31 -7.23 -6.04
C ARG A 29 -44.74 -7.71 -4.65
N LEU A 30 -43.94 -7.42 -3.63
CA LEU A 30 -44.32 -7.42 -2.22
C LEU A 30 -44.46 -5.96 -1.81
N THR A 31 -45.69 -5.51 -1.67
CA THR A 31 -45.99 -4.07 -1.42
C THR A 31 -45.64 -3.69 0.01
N ALA A 32 -45.26 -2.42 0.23
CA ALA A 32 -45.05 -1.86 1.55
C ALA A 32 -46.26 -2.11 2.44
N GLY A 33 -46.06 -2.50 3.70
CA GLY A 33 -47.05 -2.86 4.66
C GLY A 33 -47.67 -4.26 4.46
N ALA A 34 -47.29 -5.00 3.42
CA ALA A 34 -47.74 -6.38 3.20
C ALA A 34 -47.26 -7.31 4.32
N ARG A 35 -48.14 -8.15 4.82
CA ARG A 35 -47.79 -9.15 5.85
C ARG A 35 -47.02 -10.28 5.25
N MET A 36 -45.84 -10.57 5.77
CA MET A 36 -45.01 -11.72 5.35
C MET A 36 -45.59 -13.02 5.88
N PRO A 37 -45.46 -14.13 5.12
CA PRO A 37 -45.79 -15.47 5.59
C PRO A 37 -44.97 -15.82 6.84
N SER A 38 -45.51 -16.66 7.72
CA SER A 38 -44.73 -17.12 8.86
C SER A 38 -43.52 -17.95 8.45
N THR A 39 -42.43 -17.90 9.21
CA THR A 39 -41.22 -18.69 8.95
C THR A 39 -41.51 -20.18 8.82
N ARG A 40 -42.50 -20.68 9.55
CA ARG A 40 -42.96 -22.07 9.48
C ARG A 40 -43.61 -22.42 8.14
N MET A 41 -44.42 -21.47 7.63
CA MET A 41 -45.10 -21.65 6.32
C MET A 41 -44.09 -21.61 5.17
N VAL A 42 -43.15 -20.68 5.17
CA VAL A 42 -42.12 -20.56 4.15
C VAL A 42 -41.19 -21.80 4.18
N ALA A 43 -40.80 -22.25 5.38
CA ALA A 43 -40.00 -23.45 5.55
C ALA A 43 -40.69 -24.69 4.95
N GLY A 44 -41.98 -24.85 5.20
CA GLY A 44 -42.78 -25.93 4.65
C GLY A 44 -42.98 -25.85 3.13
N GLN A 45 -43.17 -24.61 2.58
CA GLN A 45 -43.35 -24.37 1.15
C GLN A 45 -42.11 -24.77 0.32
N PHE A 46 -40.91 -24.50 0.84
CA PHE A 46 -39.65 -24.71 0.09
C PHE A 46 -38.83 -25.92 0.56
N GLY A 47 -39.32 -26.66 1.57
CA GLY A 47 -38.59 -27.83 2.11
C GLY A 47 -37.24 -27.45 2.75
N VAL A 48 -37.14 -26.30 3.38
CA VAL A 48 -35.92 -25.79 4.07
C VAL A 48 -36.12 -25.79 5.59
N SER A 49 -35.02 -25.68 6.35
CA SER A 49 -35.12 -25.57 7.81
C SER A 49 -35.78 -24.26 8.21
N ARG A 50 -36.55 -24.27 9.31
CA ARG A 50 -37.12 -23.03 9.87
C ARG A 50 -36.06 -22.02 10.28
N ILE A 51 -34.89 -22.50 10.72
CA ILE A 51 -33.75 -21.66 11.09
C ILE A 51 -33.23 -20.91 9.87
N THR A 52 -33.14 -21.55 8.71
CA THR A 52 -32.73 -20.90 7.45
C THR A 52 -33.63 -19.74 7.10
N VAL A 53 -34.96 -19.93 7.21
CA VAL A 53 -35.93 -18.85 6.93
C VAL A 53 -35.85 -17.73 7.98
N LEU A 54 -35.64 -18.09 9.25
CA LEU A 54 -35.47 -17.12 10.33
C LEU A 54 -34.28 -16.20 10.06
N LEU A 55 -33.11 -16.76 9.73
CA LEU A 55 -31.91 -16.01 9.40
C LEU A 55 -32.09 -15.10 8.18
N VAL A 56 -32.88 -15.54 7.18
CA VAL A 56 -33.23 -14.68 6.03
C VAL A 56 -34.11 -13.51 6.45
N TYR A 57 -35.10 -13.75 7.30
CA TYR A 57 -35.99 -12.70 7.81
C TYR A 57 -35.23 -11.71 8.70
N ASP A 58 -34.40 -12.18 9.61
CA ASP A 58 -33.56 -11.35 10.45
C ASP A 58 -32.64 -10.44 9.63
N ARG A 59 -32.08 -10.98 8.56
CA ARG A 59 -31.25 -10.20 7.64
C ARG A 59 -32.07 -9.16 6.86
N LEU A 60 -33.25 -9.49 6.38
CA LEU A 60 -34.15 -8.53 5.72
C LEU A 60 -34.62 -7.43 6.67
N ILE A 61 -34.79 -7.75 7.97
CA ILE A 61 -35.10 -6.75 9.02
C ILE A 61 -33.89 -5.84 9.26
N ALA A 62 -32.69 -6.43 9.37
CA ALA A 62 -31.46 -5.66 9.55
C ALA A 62 -31.17 -4.70 8.37
N GLU A 63 -31.55 -5.10 7.15
CA GLU A 63 -31.46 -4.25 5.96
C GLU A 63 -32.64 -3.30 5.75
N GLY A 64 -33.59 -3.25 6.73
CA GLY A 64 -34.74 -2.35 6.68
C GLY A 64 -35.81 -2.71 5.67
N CYS A 65 -35.71 -3.88 5.03
CA CYS A 65 -36.71 -4.38 4.08
C CYS A 65 -37.97 -4.88 4.75
N LEU A 66 -37.84 -5.41 5.97
CA LEU A 66 -38.95 -5.92 6.77
C LEU A 66 -38.93 -5.25 8.18
N GLU A 67 -40.11 -5.19 8.79
CA GLU A 67 -40.29 -4.76 10.17
C GLU A 67 -41.13 -5.79 10.93
N THR A 68 -40.81 -6.00 12.22
CA THR A 68 -41.57 -6.91 13.07
C THR A 68 -42.43 -6.08 14.02
N ILE A 69 -43.75 -6.29 13.98
CA ILE A 69 -44.71 -5.67 14.91
C ILE A 69 -45.06 -6.70 15.97
N PRO A 70 -44.79 -6.44 17.25
CA PRO A 70 -45.14 -7.36 18.35
C PRO A 70 -46.59 -7.82 18.27
N ALA A 71 -46.84 -9.10 18.47
CA ALA A 71 -48.12 -9.78 18.40
C ALA A 71 -48.85 -9.74 17.04
N LYS A 72 -48.37 -9.02 16.03
CA LYS A 72 -49.02 -8.92 14.70
C LYS A 72 -48.25 -9.68 13.61
N GLY A 73 -46.91 -9.82 13.73
CA GLY A 73 -46.07 -10.55 12.80
C GLY A 73 -45.04 -9.67 12.09
N THR A 74 -44.49 -10.18 11.00
CA THR A 74 -43.49 -9.49 10.16
C THR A 74 -44.14 -8.90 8.91
N PHE A 75 -43.79 -7.67 8.57
CA PHE A 75 -44.36 -6.89 7.47
C PHE A 75 -43.26 -6.32 6.59
N VAL A 76 -43.57 -6.03 5.33
CA VAL A 76 -42.70 -5.25 4.47
C VAL A 76 -42.66 -3.81 4.99
N SER A 77 -41.46 -3.26 5.15
CA SER A 77 -41.26 -1.91 5.70
C SER A 77 -41.97 -0.84 4.87
N GLN A 78 -42.55 0.16 5.55
CA GLN A 78 -43.15 1.31 4.89
C GLN A 78 -42.15 2.42 4.55
N ALA A 79 -40.96 2.41 5.11
CA ALA A 79 -39.90 3.33 4.75
C ALA A 79 -39.42 3.07 3.33
N PRO A 80 -39.08 4.10 2.52
CA PRO A 80 -38.48 3.89 1.22
C PRO A 80 -37.10 3.24 1.42
N VAL A 81 -37.00 1.98 1.07
CA VAL A 81 -35.70 1.27 1.06
C VAL A 81 -34.86 1.90 -0.04
N PRO A 82 -33.67 2.46 0.27
CA PRO A 82 -32.81 3.00 -0.76
C PRO A 82 -32.49 1.88 -1.76
N ARG A 83 -32.78 2.07 -3.04
CA ARG A 83 -32.41 1.14 -4.08
C ARG A 83 -30.88 1.07 -4.12
N PRO A 84 -30.26 -0.10 -3.98
CA PRO A 84 -28.86 -0.25 -4.36
C PRO A 84 -28.77 0.02 -5.87
N GLY A 85 -28.24 1.18 -6.27
CA GLY A 85 -27.98 1.49 -7.67
C GLY A 85 -28.80 2.59 -8.35
N THR A 86 -29.61 3.38 -7.64
CA THR A 86 -30.08 4.66 -8.20
C THR A 86 -29.05 5.73 -7.91
N ALA A 87 -28.31 6.00 -8.95
CA ALA A 87 -27.36 7.05 -9.16
C ALA A 87 -27.49 8.25 -8.20
N MET A 88 -26.46 8.46 -7.40
CA MET A 88 -25.99 9.83 -7.20
C MET A 88 -25.88 10.44 -8.60
N GLY A 89 -26.56 11.56 -8.84
CA GLY A 89 -26.53 12.27 -10.11
C GLY A 89 -25.08 12.37 -10.57
N ARG A 90 -24.85 12.09 -11.86
CA ARG A 90 -23.58 12.33 -12.52
C ARG A 90 -23.10 13.72 -12.07
N PRO A 91 -21.91 13.85 -11.47
CA PRO A 91 -21.36 15.17 -11.25
C PRO A 91 -21.34 15.86 -12.61
N ALA A 92 -21.86 17.11 -12.65
CA ALA A 92 -21.77 17.94 -13.84
C ALA A 92 -20.31 17.90 -14.30
N GLN A 93 -20.10 17.53 -15.56
CA GLN A 93 -18.79 17.60 -16.18
C GLN A 93 -18.33 19.04 -16.09
N ALA A 94 -17.29 19.29 -15.30
CA ALA A 94 -16.56 20.53 -15.38
C ALA A 94 -16.05 20.67 -16.82
N PRO A 95 -16.07 21.91 -17.40
CA PRO A 95 -15.58 22.12 -18.75
C PRO A 95 -14.12 21.67 -18.82
N SER A 96 -13.83 20.80 -19.78
CA SER A 96 -12.49 20.36 -20.10
C SER A 96 -11.79 21.48 -20.86
N ASP A 97 -11.10 22.36 -20.13
CA ASP A 97 -10.05 23.17 -20.75
C ASP A 97 -8.85 22.25 -21.01
N GLY A 98 -8.66 21.98 -22.29
CA GLY A 98 -7.59 21.11 -22.76
C GLY A 98 -6.25 21.77 -22.64
N SER A 99 -5.46 21.35 -21.66
CA SER A 99 -4.00 21.40 -21.69
C SER A 99 -3.33 20.67 -20.52
N ALA A 100 -3.93 19.63 -19.94
CA ALA A 100 -3.15 18.66 -19.17
C ALA A 100 -2.86 17.46 -20.09
N PRO A 101 -1.61 16.98 -20.17
CA PRO A 101 -1.34 15.71 -20.84
C PRO A 101 -2.20 14.64 -20.18
N PRO A 102 -2.74 13.67 -20.94
CA PRO A 102 -3.60 12.66 -20.38
C PRO A 102 -2.79 11.83 -19.40
N CYS A 103 -2.94 12.09 -18.10
CA CYS A 103 -2.63 11.10 -17.08
C CYS A 103 -3.69 9.99 -17.19
N GLY A 104 -3.61 9.25 -18.28
CA GLY A 104 -4.35 8.04 -18.52
C GLY A 104 -3.81 6.92 -17.67
N GLY A 105 -4.37 6.79 -16.49
CA GLY A 105 -4.18 5.72 -15.57
C GLY A 105 -4.96 6.13 -14.33
N GLY A 106 -6.12 5.51 -14.12
CA GLY A 106 -6.76 5.52 -12.80
C GLY A 106 -5.68 5.22 -11.78
N ILE A 107 -5.86 5.62 -10.52
CA ILE A 107 -4.95 5.34 -9.40
C ILE A 107 -4.61 3.84 -9.43
N GLY A 108 -3.78 3.48 -10.39
CA GLY A 108 -3.21 2.16 -10.55
C GLY A 108 -2.09 2.10 -9.53
N GLU A 109 -2.41 1.55 -8.37
CA GLU A 109 -1.38 1.05 -7.49
C GLU A 109 -0.40 0.29 -8.37
N THR A 110 0.83 0.77 -8.46
CA THR A 110 1.90 0.06 -9.14
C THR A 110 1.92 -1.35 -8.57
N ARG A 111 1.75 -2.37 -9.40
CA ARG A 111 1.77 -3.78 -8.94
C ARG A 111 3.16 -4.18 -8.50
N LEU A 112 4.14 -3.39 -8.84
CA LEU A 112 5.56 -3.58 -8.59
C LEU A 112 5.90 -3.47 -7.11
N GLY A 113 6.72 -4.41 -6.63
CA GLY A 113 7.24 -4.38 -5.27
C GLY A 113 6.20 -4.71 -4.20
N ARG A 114 5.10 -5.38 -4.55
CA ARG A 114 4.13 -5.87 -3.57
C ARG A 114 4.64 -7.11 -2.87
N PRO A 115 4.43 -7.22 -1.55
CA PRO A 115 4.71 -8.44 -0.83
C PRO A 115 3.72 -9.54 -1.20
N ASP A 116 4.17 -10.79 -1.07
CA ASP A 116 3.33 -11.97 -1.26
C ASP A 116 2.30 -12.09 -0.12
N PRO A 117 0.99 -11.97 -0.40
CA PRO A 117 -0.03 -12.04 0.63
C PRO A 117 -0.10 -13.42 1.30
N THR A 118 0.40 -14.48 0.67
CA THR A 118 0.41 -15.83 1.25
C THR A 118 1.46 -16.00 2.35
N LEU A 119 2.42 -15.08 2.42
CA LEU A 119 3.46 -15.07 3.44
C LEU A 119 3.03 -14.38 4.73
N PHE A 120 1.87 -13.71 4.73
CA PHE A 120 1.34 -13.05 5.90
C PHE A 120 1.14 -14.03 7.07
N PRO A 121 1.57 -13.72 8.29
CA PRO A 121 1.49 -14.63 9.43
C PRO A 121 0.08 -14.66 10.06
N LEU A 122 -0.94 -15.02 9.26
CA LEU A 122 -2.36 -14.90 9.58
C LEU A 122 -2.75 -15.51 10.94
N ALA A 123 -2.27 -16.72 11.23
CA ALA A 123 -2.62 -17.40 12.48
C ALA A 123 -2.10 -16.63 13.71
N ARG A 124 -0.87 -16.12 13.62
CA ARG A 124 -0.25 -15.32 14.69
C ARG A 124 -0.94 -13.97 14.83
N TRP A 125 -1.18 -13.29 13.71
CA TRP A 125 -1.85 -11.98 13.70
C TRP A 125 -3.26 -12.06 14.29
N ARG A 126 -4.02 -13.07 13.91
CA ARG A 126 -5.35 -13.33 14.48
C ARG A 126 -5.33 -13.54 16.00
N ALA A 127 -4.33 -14.25 16.51
CA ALA A 127 -4.15 -14.44 17.95
C ALA A 127 -3.83 -13.12 18.66
N LEU A 128 -2.95 -12.29 18.06
CA LEU A 128 -2.59 -10.97 18.60
C LEU A 128 -3.80 -10.03 18.65
N LEU A 129 -4.58 -9.94 17.56
CA LEU A 129 -5.80 -9.12 17.53
C LEU A 129 -6.80 -9.55 18.61
N ARG A 130 -7.06 -10.86 18.73
CA ARG A 130 -7.95 -11.38 19.77
C ARG A 130 -7.48 -10.99 21.19
N ASN A 131 -6.19 -11.15 21.48
CA ASN A 131 -5.61 -10.79 22.75
C ASN A 131 -5.73 -9.27 23.03
N SER A 132 -5.53 -8.47 22.00
CA SER A 132 -5.65 -7.01 22.07
C SER A 132 -7.08 -6.58 22.39
N VAL A 133 -8.08 -7.17 21.71
CA VAL A 133 -9.51 -6.89 21.99
C VAL A 133 -9.87 -7.22 23.44
N VAL A 134 -9.44 -8.40 23.95
CA VAL A 134 -9.71 -8.80 25.35
C VAL A 134 -9.05 -7.82 26.31
N ARG A 135 -7.81 -7.44 26.07
CA ARG A 135 -7.05 -6.52 26.93
C ARG A 135 -7.67 -5.12 26.97
N LEU A 136 -8.02 -4.56 25.82
CA LEU A 136 -8.64 -3.25 25.71
C LEU A 136 -10.06 -3.24 26.33
N GLY A 137 -10.82 -4.34 26.20
CA GLY A 137 -12.12 -4.47 26.80
C GLY A 137 -12.11 -4.50 28.35
N THR A 138 -10.98 -4.87 28.96
CA THR A 138 -10.81 -4.86 30.43
C THR A 138 -10.32 -3.51 30.98
N THR A 139 -9.79 -2.63 30.13
CA THR A 139 -9.30 -1.28 30.50
C THR A 139 -10.31 -0.18 30.16
N ALA A 140 -11.60 -0.52 30.16
CA ALA A 140 -12.68 0.36 29.74
C ALA A 140 -12.59 1.77 30.38
N GLY A 141 -12.37 2.77 29.54
CA GLY A 141 -12.71 4.17 29.79
C GLY A 141 -11.58 5.17 29.96
N THR A 142 -10.30 4.79 30.00
CA THR A 142 -9.21 5.75 30.26
C THR A 142 -8.12 5.82 29.20
N ASP A 143 -8.23 5.05 28.12
CA ASP A 143 -7.03 4.81 27.33
C ASP A 143 -7.18 4.87 25.81
N HIS A 144 -7.65 6.00 25.29
CA HIS A 144 -7.51 6.30 23.85
C HIS A 144 -6.07 6.42 23.38
N GLY A 145 -5.08 6.19 24.26
CA GLY A 145 -3.66 6.39 23.98
C GLY A 145 -2.69 5.24 24.30
N THR A 146 -3.04 4.24 25.14
CA THR A 146 -2.01 3.26 25.62
C THR A 146 -1.54 2.33 24.52
N GLY A 147 -2.40 1.87 23.61
CA GLY A 147 -1.98 1.09 22.45
C GLY A 147 -0.99 1.87 21.61
N ALA A 148 -1.26 3.14 21.37
CA ALA A 148 -0.38 4.04 20.63
C ALA A 148 0.93 4.33 21.39
N VAL A 149 0.89 4.55 22.69
CA VAL A 149 2.09 4.78 23.52
C VAL A 149 2.99 3.54 23.50
N ARG A 150 2.42 2.37 23.76
CA ARG A 150 3.15 1.09 23.74
C ARG A 150 3.77 0.84 22.37
N LEU A 151 3.03 1.07 21.28
CA LEU A 151 3.55 0.87 19.92
C LEU A 151 4.71 1.83 19.61
N ARG A 152 4.65 3.09 20.05
CA ARG A 152 5.78 4.03 19.88
C ARG A 152 7.05 3.53 20.56
N HIS A 153 6.96 3.00 21.79
CA HIS A 153 8.09 2.40 22.47
C HIS A 153 8.62 1.16 21.74
N SER A 154 7.71 0.30 21.26
CA SER A 154 8.08 -0.91 20.53
C SER A 154 8.75 -0.58 19.18
N ILE A 155 8.30 0.45 18.48
CA ILE A 155 8.94 0.94 17.23
C ILE A 155 10.33 1.50 17.54
N ALA A 156 10.48 2.36 18.55
CA ALA A 156 11.78 2.90 18.93
C ALA A 156 12.77 1.79 19.28
N GLY A 157 12.36 0.78 20.05
CA GLY A 157 13.17 -0.40 20.34
C GLY A 157 13.53 -1.24 19.11
N TRP A 158 12.58 -1.42 18.21
CA TRP A 158 12.81 -2.11 16.93
C TRP A 158 13.83 -1.38 16.06
N LEU A 159 13.70 -0.08 15.89
CA LEU A 159 14.61 0.75 15.10
C LEU A 159 16.04 0.76 15.69
N ALA A 160 16.15 0.82 17.00
CA ALA A 160 17.46 0.76 17.66
C ALA A 160 18.18 -0.57 17.37
N THR A 161 17.46 -1.69 17.37
CA THR A 161 18.06 -3.03 17.17
C THR A 161 18.21 -3.42 15.70
N SER A 162 17.27 -3.00 14.82
CA SER A 162 17.26 -3.41 13.41
C SER A 162 17.96 -2.43 12.49
N ARG A 163 18.02 -1.15 12.86
CA ARG A 163 18.54 -0.05 12.02
C ARG A 163 19.68 0.74 12.67
N GLY A 164 20.00 0.46 13.92
CA GLY A 164 20.95 1.28 14.69
C GLY A 164 20.45 2.72 14.92
N LEU A 165 19.13 2.96 14.75
CA LEU A 165 18.53 4.28 14.89
C LEU A 165 17.98 4.47 16.31
N ALA A 166 18.73 5.15 17.17
CA ALA A 166 18.32 5.44 18.54
C ALA A 166 17.43 6.69 18.58
N VAL A 167 16.12 6.50 18.79
CA VAL A 167 15.13 7.58 18.85
C VAL A 167 14.28 7.49 20.12
N SER A 168 13.82 8.63 20.62
CA SER A 168 12.84 8.67 21.70
C SER A 168 11.45 8.24 21.17
N PRO A 169 10.67 7.49 21.96
CA PRO A 169 9.26 7.23 21.62
C PRO A 169 8.43 8.50 21.39
N ASP A 170 8.85 9.63 21.92
CA ASP A 170 8.19 10.91 21.71
C ASP A 170 8.41 11.50 20.31
N GLN A 171 9.44 11.07 19.61
CA GLN A 171 9.69 11.43 18.21
C GLN A 171 8.84 10.60 17.24
N VAL A 172 8.25 9.49 17.70
CA VAL A 172 7.47 8.56 16.87
C VAL A 172 6.03 9.07 16.73
N ILE A 173 5.62 9.39 15.53
CA ILE A 173 4.25 9.76 15.16
C ILE A 173 3.66 8.61 14.34
N LEU A 174 2.63 7.97 14.89
CA LEU A 174 1.94 6.87 14.20
C LEU A 174 1.04 7.41 13.09
N VAL A 175 1.00 6.72 11.97
CA VAL A 175 0.17 7.05 10.81
C VAL A 175 -0.52 5.80 10.26
N SER A 176 -1.64 5.97 9.56
CA SER A 176 -2.40 4.88 8.94
C SER A 176 -1.70 4.31 7.69
N GLY A 177 -0.54 4.83 7.32
CA GLY A 177 0.29 4.38 6.21
C GLY A 177 1.10 5.51 5.58
N ARG A 178 1.92 5.13 4.59
CA ARG A 178 2.84 6.04 3.90
C ARG A 178 2.13 7.28 3.32
N GLN A 179 0.94 7.12 2.75
CA GLN A 179 0.21 8.25 2.16
C GLN A 179 -0.16 9.30 3.22
N GLN A 180 -0.63 8.88 4.39
CA GLN A 180 -0.89 9.81 5.49
C GLN A 180 0.41 10.47 6.00
N ALA A 181 1.52 9.73 6.01
CA ALA A 181 2.83 10.29 6.33
C ALA A 181 3.20 11.44 5.39
N LEU A 182 3.04 11.26 4.07
CA LEU A 182 3.30 12.29 3.08
C LEU A 182 2.42 13.54 3.26
N HIS A 183 1.14 13.35 3.53
CA HIS A 183 0.22 14.47 3.83
C HIS A 183 0.63 15.21 5.12
N LEU A 184 1.01 14.47 6.16
CA LEU A 184 1.47 15.07 7.41
C LEU A 184 2.75 15.90 7.19
N VAL A 185 3.71 15.37 6.43
CA VAL A 185 4.93 16.08 6.04
C VAL A 185 4.61 17.35 5.24
N SER A 186 3.70 17.26 4.27
CA SER A 186 3.24 18.41 3.49
C SER A 186 2.70 19.53 4.39
N HIS A 187 1.85 19.20 5.35
CA HIS A 187 1.30 20.18 6.28
C HIS A 187 2.33 20.78 7.24
N LEU A 188 3.32 19.98 7.64
CA LEU A 188 4.34 20.42 8.58
C LEU A 188 5.40 21.31 7.94
N LEU A 189 5.80 21.01 6.70
CA LEU A 189 7.02 21.55 6.10
C LEU A 189 6.77 22.46 4.89
N LEU A 190 5.62 22.32 4.22
CA LEU A 190 5.37 23.04 2.96
C LEU A 190 4.37 24.17 3.16
N PRO A 191 4.83 25.40 3.44
CA PRO A 191 3.99 26.58 3.28
C PRO A 191 3.61 26.73 1.79
N ARG A 192 2.50 27.39 1.50
CA ARG A 192 2.10 27.66 0.10
C ARG A 192 3.23 28.33 -0.67
N GLY A 193 3.62 27.74 -1.80
CA GLY A 193 4.74 28.19 -2.62
C GLY A 193 6.12 27.77 -2.07
N GLY A 194 6.17 26.97 -1.00
CA GLY A 194 7.43 26.40 -0.51
C GLY A 194 8.04 25.42 -1.53
N ARG A 195 9.35 25.52 -1.74
CA ARG A 195 10.06 24.65 -2.68
C ARG A 195 10.28 23.27 -2.09
N ALA A 196 9.79 22.23 -2.80
CA ALA A 196 10.06 20.84 -2.51
C ALA A 196 10.97 20.24 -3.60
N VAL A 197 12.14 19.75 -3.21
CA VAL A 197 13.08 19.09 -4.10
C VAL A 197 12.83 17.60 -4.08
N LEU A 198 12.63 17.01 -5.24
CA LEU A 198 12.30 15.60 -5.44
C LEU A 198 13.32 14.90 -6.33
N GLU A 199 13.44 13.60 -6.19
CA GLU A 199 14.18 12.72 -7.10
C GLU A 199 13.52 12.69 -8.50
N ASP A 200 14.31 12.49 -9.56
CA ASP A 200 13.83 12.25 -10.94
C ASP A 200 14.48 10.98 -11.50
N PRO A 201 13.71 9.88 -11.66
CA PRO A 201 12.26 9.74 -11.45
C PRO A 201 11.85 9.71 -9.98
N CYS A 202 10.60 10.08 -9.70
CA CYS A 202 9.97 10.05 -8.38
C CYS A 202 8.66 9.27 -8.41
N ASP A 203 8.26 8.74 -7.27
CA ASP A 203 6.91 8.17 -7.09
C ASP A 203 5.83 9.24 -7.35
N PRO A 204 4.94 9.04 -8.33
CA PRO A 204 3.91 10.03 -8.65
C PRO A 204 3.01 10.43 -7.50
N SER A 205 2.83 9.56 -6.50
CA SER A 205 2.02 9.86 -5.32
C SER A 205 2.64 10.97 -4.47
N VAL A 206 3.96 11.01 -4.37
CA VAL A 206 4.72 12.05 -3.64
C VAL A 206 4.56 13.39 -4.32
N ALA A 207 4.88 13.44 -5.63
CA ALA A 207 4.76 14.65 -6.41
C ALA A 207 3.33 15.24 -6.37
N ARG A 208 2.32 14.37 -6.52
CA ARG A 208 0.91 14.78 -6.43
C ARG A 208 0.58 15.34 -5.04
N THR A 209 0.94 14.64 -3.97
CA THR A 209 0.63 15.06 -2.59
C THR A 209 1.22 16.44 -2.28
N TYR A 210 2.47 16.68 -2.69
CA TYR A 210 3.11 17.96 -2.43
C TYR A 210 2.61 19.08 -3.34
N ALA A 211 2.29 18.78 -4.61
CA ALA A 211 1.66 19.74 -5.51
C ALA A 211 0.27 20.16 -5.04
N GLU A 212 -0.56 19.21 -4.58
CA GLU A 212 -1.87 19.50 -3.97
C GLU A 212 -1.75 20.35 -2.69
N GLY A 213 -0.65 20.19 -1.94
CA GLY A 213 -0.28 21.07 -0.83
C GLY A 213 0.14 22.48 -1.24
N GLY A 214 0.28 22.74 -2.54
CA GLY A 214 0.68 24.05 -3.09
C GLY A 214 2.19 24.27 -3.14
N ALA A 215 3.00 23.22 -3.09
CA ALA A 215 4.47 23.31 -3.19
C ALA A 215 4.93 23.61 -4.63
N ASP A 216 6.05 24.34 -4.73
CA ASP A 216 6.84 24.47 -5.97
C ASP A 216 7.77 23.25 -6.08
N LEU A 217 7.52 22.37 -7.06
CA LEU A 217 8.25 21.12 -7.23
C LEU A 217 9.46 21.28 -8.13
N LEU A 218 10.62 20.87 -7.65
CA LEU A 218 11.84 20.84 -8.41
C LEU A 218 12.40 19.40 -8.43
N TYR A 219 12.76 18.93 -9.61
CA TYR A 219 13.22 17.54 -9.80
C TYR A 219 14.72 17.51 -10.03
N VAL A 220 15.40 16.57 -9.37
CA VAL A 220 16.84 16.35 -9.48
C VAL A 220 17.13 14.90 -9.89
N ARG A 221 17.86 14.72 -10.98
CA ARG A 221 18.15 13.41 -11.58
C ARG A 221 18.84 12.46 -10.62
N VAL A 222 18.47 11.18 -10.77
CA VAL A 222 19.06 10.02 -10.09
C VAL A 222 19.90 9.24 -11.07
N ASP A 223 21.04 8.73 -10.61
CA ASP A 223 21.85 7.73 -11.30
C ASP A 223 22.02 6.47 -10.42
N GLU A 224 22.95 5.58 -10.77
CA GLU A 224 23.21 4.34 -10.04
C GLU A 224 23.65 4.53 -8.57
N ARG A 225 24.08 5.73 -8.21
CA ARG A 225 24.51 6.12 -6.85
C ARG A 225 23.47 6.96 -6.10
N GLY A 226 22.24 7.06 -6.63
CA GLY A 226 21.15 7.85 -6.06
C GLY A 226 21.07 9.27 -6.63
N ILE A 227 20.34 10.16 -5.94
CA ILE A 227 20.21 11.57 -6.35
C ILE A 227 21.57 12.27 -6.44
N ARG A 228 21.71 13.18 -7.40
CA ARG A 228 22.95 13.89 -7.72
C ARG A 228 23.06 15.18 -6.90
N PRO A 229 23.94 15.25 -5.87
CA PRO A 229 24.04 16.43 -5.00
C PRO A 229 24.49 17.69 -5.74
N GLU A 230 25.31 17.54 -6.81
CA GLU A 230 25.80 18.64 -7.63
C GLU A 230 24.71 19.30 -8.49
N ALA A 231 23.57 18.65 -8.66
CA ALA A 231 22.42 19.19 -9.39
C ALA A 231 21.35 19.79 -8.46
N LEU A 232 21.56 19.78 -7.17
CA LEU A 232 20.65 20.41 -6.22
C LEU A 232 20.62 21.93 -6.41
N PRO A 233 19.46 22.58 -6.27
CA PRO A 233 19.34 24.02 -6.51
C PRO A 233 20.10 24.83 -5.47
N ASP A 234 20.61 25.97 -5.90
CA ASP A 234 21.06 27.00 -4.99
C ASP A 234 19.88 27.73 -4.35
N GLY A 235 20.08 28.22 -3.12
CA GLY A 235 19.10 29.02 -2.38
C GLY A 235 18.15 28.19 -1.51
N PRO A 236 17.12 28.82 -0.92
CA PRO A 236 16.28 28.20 0.08
C PRO A 236 15.34 27.15 -0.51
N ALA A 237 15.18 26.04 0.22
CA ALA A 237 14.17 25.03 -0.03
C ALA A 237 13.48 24.64 1.29
N ALA A 238 12.22 24.24 1.22
CA ALA A 238 11.48 23.81 2.40
C ALA A 238 11.82 22.36 2.76
N LEU A 239 11.89 21.48 1.73
CA LEU A 239 12.27 20.09 1.94
C LEU A 239 12.99 19.48 0.72
N LEU A 240 13.76 18.43 1.01
CA LEU A 240 14.27 17.45 0.07
C LEU A 240 13.66 16.09 0.40
N TYR A 241 12.98 15.47 -0.57
CA TYR A 241 12.45 14.12 -0.41
C TYR A 241 13.33 13.12 -1.15
N VAL A 242 13.75 12.06 -0.44
CA VAL A 242 14.60 10.99 -0.97
C VAL A 242 14.18 9.61 -0.47
N THR A 243 14.48 8.58 -1.27
CA THR A 243 14.32 7.16 -0.94
C THR A 243 15.70 6.48 -0.95
N PRO A 244 16.54 6.71 0.07
CA PRO A 244 17.98 6.49 -0.02
C PRO A 244 18.41 5.03 -0.03
N GLU A 245 17.61 4.12 0.55
CA GLU A 245 17.94 2.70 0.62
C GLU A 245 17.58 1.94 -0.66
N HIS A 246 16.53 2.37 -1.31
CA HIS A 246 16.00 1.76 -2.51
C HIS A 246 15.18 2.81 -3.24
N GLN A 247 15.85 3.58 -4.10
CA GLN A 247 15.23 4.70 -4.80
C GLN A 247 13.99 4.25 -5.58
N ARG A 248 12.88 4.94 -5.37
CA ARG A 248 11.65 4.58 -6.03
C ARG A 248 11.38 5.50 -7.22
N PRO A 249 11.33 4.97 -8.45
CA PRO A 249 11.22 3.55 -8.79
C PRO A 249 12.52 2.85 -9.20
N SER A 250 13.64 3.54 -9.38
CA SER A 250 14.83 3.00 -10.07
C SER A 250 15.57 1.90 -9.28
N GLY A 251 15.35 1.79 -7.97
CA GLY A 251 16.08 0.88 -7.10
C GLY A 251 17.51 1.32 -6.75
N ALA A 252 17.98 2.47 -7.22
CA ALA A 252 19.32 2.96 -6.93
C ALA A 252 19.56 3.12 -5.42
N LEU A 253 20.73 2.76 -4.95
CA LEU A 253 21.15 2.94 -3.55
C LEU A 253 21.93 4.24 -3.41
N LEU A 254 21.50 5.13 -2.51
CA LEU A 254 22.20 6.37 -2.23
C LEU A 254 23.55 6.09 -1.54
N SER A 255 24.64 6.48 -2.19
CA SER A 255 25.99 6.24 -1.68
C SER A 255 26.28 7.02 -0.39
N ALA A 256 27.17 6.47 0.47
CA ALA A 256 27.53 7.11 1.73
C ALA A 256 28.10 8.53 1.54
N GLU A 257 28.89 8.75 0.50
CA GLU A 257 29.44 10.06 0.14
C GLU A 257 28.32 11.07 -0.19
N ARG A 258 27.32 10.64 -0.97
CA ARG A 258 26.19 11.51 -1.33
C ARG A 258 25.27 11.77 -0.15
N ARG A 259 25.13 10.84 0.80
CA ARG A 259 24.38 11.08 2.06
C ARG A 259 24.94 12.30 2.80
N ALA A 260 26.25 12.37 2.98
CA ALA A 260 26.90 13.50 3.61
C ALA A 260 26.67 14.80 2.81
N ALA A 261 26.84 14.76 1.48
CA ALA A 261 26.63 15.93 0.63
C ALA A 261 25.19 16.46 0.64
N LEU A 262 24.18 15.56 0.75
CA LEU A 262 22.77 15.96 0.90
C LEU A 262 22.51 16.68 2.23
N LEU A 263 23.06 16.16 3.34
CA LEU A 263 22.92 16.80 4.66
C LEU A 263 23.61 18.16 4.70
N ASP A 264 24.79 18.28 4.10
CA ASP A 264 25.50 19.58 3.96
C ASP A 264 24.67 20.59 3.14
N TRP A 265 24.10 20.12 2.03
CA TRP A 265 23.21 20.97 1.21
C TRP A 265 21.97 21.39 2.01
N ALA A 266 21.33 20.46 2.72
CA ALA A 266 20.16 20.77 3.55
C ALA A 266 20.49 21.78 4.64
N GLY A 267 21.68 21.70 5.23
CA GLY A 267 22.17 22.68 6.20
C GLY A 267 22.32 24.09 5.59
N ARG A 268 22.86 24.19 4.37
CA ARG A 268 23.03 25.47 3.69
C ARG A 268 21.75 26.09 3.16
N SER A 269 20.83 25.26 2.63
CA SER A 269 19.55 25.68 2.05
C SER A 269 18.46 25.93 3.11
N GLY A 270 18.67 25.48 4.36
CA GLY A 270 17.66 25.49 5.41
C GLY A 270 16.57 24.44 5.25
N ALA A 271 16.74 23.48 4.31
CA ALA A 271 15.76 22.45 4.02
C ALA A 271 15.70 21.39 5.11
N MET A 272 14.52 20.83 5.32
CA MET A 272 14.35 19.54 5.99
C MET A 272 14.54 18.41 4.98
N VAL A 273 15.04 17.26 5.42
CA VAL A 273 15.17 16.05 4.58
C VAL A 273 14.11 15.04 4.99
N VAL A 274 13.36 14.56 4.02
CA VAL A 274 12.37 13.50 4.20
C VAL A 274 12.96 12.21 3.63
N GLU A 275 13.40 11.35 4.52
CA GLU A 275 13.92 10.01 4.22
C GLU A 275 12.77 9.01 4.25
N ASP A 276 12.33 8.53 3.09
CA ASP A 276 11.25 7.54 2.99
C ASP A 276 11.84 6.12 2.83
N ASP A 277 11.77 5.34 3.89
CA ASP A 277 12.28 3.99 4.02
C ASP A 277 11.13 2.96 3.89
N TYR A 278 10.42 3.01 2.75
CA TYR A 278 9.17 2.28 2.51
C TYR A 278 9.32 0.75 2.49
N ASP A 279 10.51 0.21 2.25
CA ASP A 279 10.82 -1.23 2.17
C ASP A 279 12.08 -1.64 2.96
N GLY A 280 12.47 -0.84 3.92
CA GLY A 280 13.69 -1.00 4.70
C GLY A 280 13.83 -2.26 5.55
N GLU A 281 12.74 -2.98 5.78
CA GLU A 281 12.80 -4.30 6.39
C GLU A 281 13.39 -5.37 5.46
N ILE A 282 13.31 -5.21 4.14
CA ILE A 282 13.73 -6.23 3.17
C ILE A 282 15.07 -5.81 2.54
N ARG A 283 16.16 -6.32 3.10
CA ARG A 283 17.53 -6.06 2.65
C ARG A 283 18.28 -7.36 2.37
N TYR A 284 19.09 -7.36 1.34
CA TYR A 284 19.78 -8.56 0.83
C TYR A 284 21.29 -8.42 0.92
N GLY A 285 21.83 -8.50 2.11
CA GLY A 285 23.29 -8.53 2.31
C GLY A 285 24.03 -7.34 1.68
N GLY A 286 25.00 -6.84 2.32
CA GLY A 286 25.79 -5.74 1.82
C GLY A 286 26.14 -4.74 2.91
N ILE A 287 26.80 -3.66 2.55
CA ILE A 287 27.17 -2.58 3.45
C ILE A 287 25.89 -1.92 3.93
N GLU A 288 25.59 -2.04 5.22
CA GLU A 288 24.51 -1.29 5.84
C GLU A 288 24.87 0.20 5.79
N ALA A 289 24.24 0.92 4.86
CA ALA A 289 24.33 2.36 4.90
C ALA A 289 23.49 2.86 6.07
N ALA A 290 24.09 3.69 6.93
CA ALA A 290 23.38 4.27 8.05
C ALA A 290 22.23 5.18 7.54
N PRO A 291 21.02 5.14 8.16
CA PRO A 291 19.96 6.07 7.82
C PRO A 291 20.42 7.52 7.88
N LEU A 292 19.89 8.37 7.00
CA LEU A 292 20.23 9.80 6.99
C LEU A 292 19.97 10.45 8.35
N MET A 293 18.86 10.06 9.00
CA MET A 293 18.53 10.55 10.33
C MET A 293 19.61 10.26 11.37
N SER A 294 20.28 9.12 11.30
CA SER A 294 21.36 8.80 12.24
C SER A 294 22.64 9.60 11.96
N LEU A 295 22.88 9.96 10.70
CA LEU A 295 24.03 10.77 10.28
C LEU A 295 23.84 12.26 10.61
N ASP A 296 22.59 12.73 10.59
CA ASP A 296 22.20 14.11 10.87
C ASP A 296 22.18 14.45 12.37
N GLY A 297 22.22 13.43 13.25
CA GLY A 297 22.02 13.64 14.69
C GLY A 297 20.57 13.96 15.08
N GLY A 298 19.61 13.82 14.17
CA GLY A 298 18.18 13.98 14.43
C GLY A 298 17.70 15.44 14.42
N GLU A 299 18.41 16.34 13.76
CA GLU A 299 18.08 17.78 13.72
C GLU A 299 17.18 18.15 12.54
N ARG A 300 17.44 17.61 11.34
CA ARG A 300 16.82 18.02 10.07
C ARG A 300 16.12 16.91 9.31
N VAL A 301 16.35 15.65 9.68
CA VAL A 301 15.80 14.52 8.94
C VAL A 301 14.50 14.05 9.58
N LEU A 302 13.45 13.90 8.75
CA LEU A 302 12.26 13.14 9.07
C LEU A 302 12.40 11.78 8.41
N HIS A 303 12.16 10.71 9.17
CA HIS A 303 12.23 9.35 8.66
C HIS A 303 10.83 8.73 8.61
N ILE A 304 10.40 8.29 7.42
CA ILE A 304 9.13 7.59 7.21
C ILE A 304 9.40 6.09 7.13
N GLY A 305 8.65 5.31 7.90
CA GLY A 305 8.67 3.86 7.82
C GLY A 305 7.26 3.28 7.82
N CYS A 306 7.11 2.08 7.26
CA CYS A 306 5.83 1.38 7.24
C CYS A 306 6.03 -0.14 7.38
N PHE A 307 5.02 -0.82 7.90
CA PHE A 307 5.03 -2.27 8.08
C PHE A 307 4.46 -3.03 6.87
N ALA A 308 3.96 -2.30 5.86
CA ALA A 308 3.24 -2.89 4.74
C ALA A 308 4.11 -3.83 3.88
N THR A 309 5.41 -3.57 3.76
CA THR A 309 6.32 -4.45 2.99
C THR A 309 6.53 -5.79 3.66
N ALA A 310 6.54 -5.82 5.00
CA ALA A 310 6.67 -7.07 5.76
C ALA A 310 5.33 -7.75 6.04
N LEU A 311 4.25 -6.99 6.24
CA LEU A 311 2.94 -7.50 6.65
C LEU A 311 1.87 -7.44 5.56
N GLY A 312 2.24 -7.01 4.34
CA GLY A 312 1.33 -6.93 3.21
C GLY A 312 0.21 -5.92 3.38
N PRO A 313 -0.82 -5.97 2.53
CA PRO A 313 -1.90 -4.98 2.54
C PRO A 313 -2.83 -5.08 3.78
N TRP A 314 -2.60 -6.07 4.63
CA TRP A 314 -3.43 -6.34 5.81
C TRP A 314 -3.12 -5.43 7.00
N VAL A 315 -1.90 -4.88 7.06
CA VAL A 315 -1.43 -3.97 8.11
C VAL A 315 -0.82 -2.76 7.43
N THR A 316 -1.57 -1.67 7.41
CA THR A 316 -1.16 -0.44 6.75
C THR A 316 -0.44 0.53 7.67
N LEU A 317 -0.42 0.27 8.97
CA LEU A 317 0.25 1.12 9.96
C LEU A 317 1.67 1.47 9.54
N GLY A 318 1.99 2.73 9.73
CA GLY A 318 3.31 3.29 9.53
C GLY A 318 3.66 4.29 10.63
N TYR A 319 4.81 4.90 10.49
CA TYR A 319 5.28 5.90 11.44
C TYR A 319 6.13 6.96 10.73
N ILE A 320 6.20 8.12 11.35
CA ILE A 320 7.20 9.15 11.03
C ILE A 320 8.02 9.37 12.28
N ILE A 321 9.34 9.37 12.15
CA ILE A 321 10.24 9.87 13.19
C ILE A 321 10.55 11.32 12.84
N VAL A 322 10.29 12.21 13.77
CA VAL A 322 10.55 13.63 13.59
C VAL A 322 11.64 14.11 14.55
N PRO A 323 12.36 15.20 14.25
CA PRO A 323 13.20 15.87 15.23
C PRO A 323 12.42 16.16 16.52
N ILE A 324 13.06 16.03 17.68
CA ILE A 324 12.37 16.21 18.96
C ILE A 324 11.74 17.59 19.11
N SER A 325 12.35 18.60 18.53
CA SER A 325 11.83 19.98 18.47
C SER A 325 10.51 20.10 17.71
N MET A 326 10.25 19.21 16.77
CA MET A 326 9.03 19.17 15.95
C MET A 326 7.96 18.23 16.50
N ALA A 327 8.27 17.40 17.47
CA ALA A 327 7.38 16.32 17.93
C ALA A 327 6.00 16.81 18.38
N GLN A 328 5.93 17.94 19.07
CA GLN A 328 4.65 18.51 19.51
C GLN A 328 3.83 19.07 18.35
N ALA A 329 4.48 19.77 17.41
CA ALA A 329 3.82 20.29 16.21
C ALA A 329 3.28 19.14 15.33
N ALA A 330 4.07 18.07 15.16
CA ALA A 330 3.67 16.87 14.42
C ALA A 330 2.47 16.16 15.06
N ARG A 331 2.46 16.01 16.39
CA ARG A 331 1.29 15.45 17.10
C ARG A 331 0.05 16.31 16.95
N ASN A 332 0.18 17.62 17.01
CA ASN A 332 -0.95 18.54 16.82
C ASN A 332 -1.49 18.46 15.39
N CYS A 333 -0.62 18.45 14.38
CA CYS A 333 -0.99 18.29 13.00
C CYS A 333 -1.67 16.94 12.73
N LYS A 334 -1.12 15.84 13.30
CA LYS A 334 -1.73 14.51 13.19
C LYS A 334 -3.16 14.47 13.76
N ARG A 335 -3.40 15.13 14.90
CA ARG A 335 -4.75 15.22 15.49
C ARG A 335 -5.76 15.96 14.61
N LEU A 336 -5.31 16.95 13.84
CA LEU A 336 -6.17 17.66 12.89
C LEU A 336 -6.50 16.82 11.64
N LEU A 337 -5.60 15.92 11.24
CA LEU A 337 -5.83 15.02 10.11
C LEU A 337 -6.67 13.81 10.50
N ASP A 338 -6.46 13.29 11.69
CA ASP A 338 -7.07 12.07 12.18
C ASP A 338 -6.81 11.96 13.69
N ASP A 339 -7.86 11.94 14.48
CA ASP A 339 -7.77 11.97 15.95
C ASP A 339 -7.35 10.62 16.55
N SER A 340 -7.39 9.54 15.79
CA SER A 340 -7.11 8.20 16.29
C SER A 340 -6.18 7.38 15.40
N VAL A 341 -5.45 6.47 16.03
CA VAL A 341 -4.83 5.31 15.39
C VAL A 341 -5.57 4.08 15.89
N GLU A 342 -5.81 3.10 15.03
CA GLU A 342 -6.51 1.86 15.34
C GLU A 342 -5.96 1.20 16.62
N ALA A 343 -6.65 1.34 17.74
CA ALA A 343 -6.14 0.93 19.04
C ALA A 343 -5.86 -0.57 19.15
N VAL A 344 -6.74 -1.40 18.57
CA VAL A 344 -6.62 -2.86 18.58
C VAL A 344 -5.40 -3.30 17.75
N GLU A 345 -5.26 -2.74 16.56
CA GLU A 345 -4.18 -3.06 15.65
C GLU A 345 -2.83 -2.57 16.19
N SER A 346 -2.80 -1.37 16.76
CA SER A 346 -1.61 -0.82 17.41
C SER A 346 -1.14 -1.68 18.58
N ALA A 347 -2.06 -2.16 19.41
CA ALA A 347 -1.74 -3.04 20.53
C ALA A 347 -1.24 -4.42 20.05
N ALA A 348 -1.83 -4.96 18.97
CA ALA A 348 -1.41 -6.21 18.36
C ALA A 348 0.00 -6.10 17.75
N LEU A 349 0.29 -5.01 17.03
CA LEU A 349 1.58 -4.76 16.43
C LEU A 349 2.67 -4.53 17.49
N ALA A 350 2.36 -3.80 18.56
CA ALA A 350 3.28 -3.64 19.69
C ALA A 350 3.68 -5.01 20.28
N GLU A 351 2.71 -5.88 20.57
CA GLU A 351 2.99 -7.24 21.08
C GLU A 351 3.77 -8.09 20.06
N PHE A 352 3.51 -7.90 18.75
CA PHE A 352 4.23 -8.61 17.71
C PHE A 352 5.71 -8.22 17.67
N LEU A 353 6.02 -6.93 17.80
CA LEU A 353 7.40 -6.41 17.90
C LEU A 353 8.08 -6.90 19.18
N GLU A 354 7.48 -6.67 20.34
CA GLU A 354 8.04 -6.99 21.66
C GLU A 354 8.32 -8.48 21.86
N SER A 355 7.46 -9.35 21.35
CA SER A 355 7.65 -10.81 21.43
C SER A 355 8.78 -11.34 20.54
N GLY A 356 9.42 -10.50 19.74
CA GLY A 356 10.40 -10.87 18.73
C GLY A 356 9.81 -11.69 17.57
N ALA A 357 8.49 -11.87 17.53
CA ALA A 357 7.83 -12.62 16.46
C ALA A 357 7.91 -11.88 15.11
N TYR A 358 7.85 -10.54 15.13
CA TYR A 358 8.05 -9.72 13.95
C TYR A 358 9.47 -9.89 13.38
N ALA A 359 10.50 -9.83 14.19
CA ALA A 359 11.88 -10.05 13.76
C ALA A 359 12.07 -11.43 13.10
N ARG A 360 11.49 -12.49 13.69
CA ARG A 360 11.52 -13.83 13.09
C ARG A 360 10.76 -13.88 11.76
N HIS A 361 9.66 -13.17 11.65
CA HIS A 361 8.90 -13.07 10.41
C HIS A 361 9.71 -12.37 9.31
N VAL A 362 10.28 -11.21 9.58
CA VAL A 362 11.17 -10.47 8.66
C VAL A 362 12.34 -11.35 8.21
N HIS A 363 13.01 -12.05 9.14
CA HIS A 363 14.08 -12.96 8.78
C HIS A 363 13.64 -14.11 7.84
N ARG A 364 12.41 -14.64 8.02
CA ARG A 364 11.84 -15.62 7.10
C ARG A 364 11.59 -15.01 5.72
N LEU A 365 11.06 -13.79 5.66
CA LEU A 365 10.84 -13.07 4.41
C LEU A 365 12.13 -12.82 3.66
N HIS A 366 13.20 -12.41 4.34
CA HIS A 366 14.53 -12.24 3.75
C HIS A 366 14.98 -13.48 2.99
N LYS A 367 14.86 -14.66 3.62
CA LYS A 367 15.25 -15.94 2.97
C LYS A 367 14.45 -16.23 1.72
N ILE A 368 13.16 -15.97 1.74
CA ILE A 368 12.26 -16.24 0.61
C ILE A 368 12.55 -15.26 -0.53
N TYR A 369 12.56 -13.98 -0.22
CA TYR A 369 12.75 -12.95 -1.25
C TYR A 369 14.17 -12.93 -1.82
N SER A 370 15.20 -13.27 -1.04
CA SER A 370 16.56 -13.49 -1.57
C SER A 370 16.57 -14.56 -2.67
N ARG A 371 15.93 -15.71 -2.45
CA ARG A 371 15.87 -16.79 -3.45
C ARG A 371 15.12 -16.34 -4.71
N ARG A 372 14.01 -15.63 -4.55
CA ARG A 372 13.23 -15.10 -5.68
C ARG A 372 14.05 -14.10 -6.50
N ARG A 373 14.71 -13.15 -5.83
CA ARG A 373 15.64 -12.20 -6.47
C ARG A 373 16.74 -12.96 -7.23
N ASP A 374 17.38 -13.93 -6.59
CA ASP A 374 18.49 -14.69 -7.19
C ASP A 374 18.02 -15.53 -8.37
N ALA A 375 16.83 -16.13 -8.33
CA ALA A 375 16.19 -16.82 -9.45
C ALA A 375 15.94 -15.86 -10.62
N LEU A 376 15.39 -14.67 -10.37
CA LEU A 376 15.18 -13.65 -11.38
C LEU A 376 16.50 -13.22 -12.05
N LEU A 377 17.51 -12.88 -11.24
CA LEU A 377 18.84 -12.49 -11.73
C LEU A 377 19.52 -13.62 -12.49
N GLY A 378 19.40 -14.85 -12.01
CA GLY A 378 19.92 -16.04 -12.68
C GLY A 378 19.27 -16.28 -14.05
N ALA A 379 17.95 -16.15 -14.14
CA ALA A 379 17.22 -16.28 -15.39
C ALA A 379 17.59 -15.17 -16.39
N LEU A 380 17.65 -13.92 -15.95
CA LEU A 380 18.09 -12.81 -16.79
C LEU A 380 19.49 -13.06 -17.37
N ARG A 381 20.45 -13.47 -16.53
CA ARG A 381 21.83 -13.76 -16.99
C ARG A 381 21.92 -14.93 -17.96
N ARG A 382 21.12 -15.98 -17.76
CA ARG A 382 21.09 -17.15 -18.68
C ARG A 382 20.67 -16.77 -20.09
N HIS A 383 19.67 -15.88 -20.23
CA HIS A 383 19.08 -15.57 -21.53
C HIS A 383 19.65 -14.31 -22.19
N PHE A 384 20.06 -13.34 -21.40
CA PHE A 384 20.49 -12.02 -21.90
C PHE A 384 21.97 -11.72 -21.64
N GLY A 385 22.73 -12.70 -21.09
CA GLY A 385 24.15 -12.55 -20.79
C GLY A 385 24.41 -11.63 -19.58
N PRO A 386 25.52 -10.88 -19.57
CA PRO A 386 25.79 -9.92 -18.51
C PRO A 386 24.68 -8.84 -18.45
N VAL A 387 24.05 -8.68 -17.31
CA VAL A 387 22.96 -7.72 -17.09
C VAL A 387 23.37 -6.62 -16.12
N THR A 388 23.04 -5.39 -16.46
CA THR A 388 23.18 -4.24 -15.55
C THR A 388 21.87 -4.07 -14.80
N THR A 389 21.91 -4.14 -13.47
CA THR A 389 20.72 -4.05 -12.62
C THR A 389 20.96 -3.13 -11.44
N TRP A 390 19.92 -2.35 -11.09
CA TRP A 390 19.87 -1.57 -9.85
C TRP A 390 18.80 -2.16 -8.92
N GLY A 391 18.88 -1.86 -7.63
CA GLY A 391 17.87 -2.30 -6.65
C GLY A 391 18.01 -3.75 -6.20
N THR A 392 19.19 -4.36 -6.38
CA THR A 392 19.40 -5.75 -5.95
C THR A 392 19.72 -5.91 -4.47
N SER A 393 19.95 -4.82 -3.75
CA SER A 393 20.32 -4.81 -2.32
C SER A 393 19.15 -4.67 -1.36
N ALA A 394 17.99 -4.22 -1.82
CA ALA A 394 16.81 -4.02 -0.98
C ALA A 394 15.50 -4.16 -1.79
N GLY A 395 14.37 -4.19 -1.08
CA GLY A 395 13.04 -4.14 -1.66
C GLY A 395 12.57 -5.40 -2.36
N LEU A 396 11.50 -5.28 -3.14
CA LEU A 396 10.81 -6.39 -3.81
C LEU A 396 10.75 -6.23 -5.34
N HIS A 397 11.52 -5.31 -5.89
CA HIS A 397 11.70 -5.12 -7.33
C HIS A 397 13.14 -4.70 -7.64
N LEU A 398 13.53 -4.82 -8.88
CA LEU A 398 14.78 -4.32 -9.41
C LEU A 398 14.57 -3.65 -10.77
N ALA A 399 15.49 -2.77 -11.16
CA ALA A 399 15.55 -2.22 -12.50
C ALA A 399 16.60 -2.97 -13.32
N TRP A 400 16.19 -3.52 -14.46
CA TRP A 400 17.08 -4.10 -15.44
C TRP A 400 17.32 -3.12 -16.58
N HIS A 401 18.56 -2.60 -16.68
CA HIS A 401 19.02 -1.76 -17.77
C HIS A 401 19.40 -2.65 -18.95
N PHE A 402 18.58 -2.68 -19.97
CA PHE A 402 18.75 -3.57 -21.10
C PHE A 402 19.22 -2.81 -22.35
N PRO A 403 19.89 -3.49 -23.33
CA PRO A 403 20.38 -2.85 -24.52
C PRO A 403 19.24 -2.43 -25.47
N LYS A 404 19.42 -1.33 -26.19
CA LYS A 404 18.44 -0.78 -27.15
C LYS A 404 17.99 -1.80 -28.23
N THR A 405 18.79 -2.82 -28.49
CA THR A 405 18.45 -3.90 -29.41
C THR A 405 17.23 -4.72 -29.03
N LEU A 406 16.81 -4.69 -27.76
CA LEU A 406 15.58 -5.33 -27.27
C LEU A 406 14.32 -4.48 -27.46
N GLY A 407 14.44 -3.30 -28.05
CA GLY A 407 13.30 -2.41 -28.33
C GLY A 407 13.05 -1.37 -27.26
N ALA A 408 11.86 -0.76 -27.29
CA ALA A 408 11.45 0.26 -26.32
C ALA A 408 11.04 -0.35 -24.98
N ALA A 409 11.34 0.35 -23.88
CA ALA A 409 11.02 -0.12 -22.52
C ALA A 409 9.53 -0.40 -22.31
N VAL A 410 8.64 0.44 -22.87
CA VAL A 410 7.18 0.25 -22.77
C VAL A 410 6.75 -1.05 -23.43
N THR A 411 7.24 -1.34 -24.65
CA THR A 411 6.93 -2.58 -25.38
C THR A 411 7.45 -3.80 -24.63
N LEU A 412 8.69 -3.74 -24.12
CA LEU A 412 9.28 -4.83 -23.36
C LEU A 412 8.52 -5.08 -22.03
N ALA A 413 8.04 -4.02 -21.38
CA ALA A 413 7.21 -4.14 -20.17
C ALA A 413 5.86 -4.81 -20.47
N GLU A 414 5.23 -4.49 -21.60
CA GLU A 414 3.98 -5.15 -22.04
C GLU A 414 4.22 -6.64 -22.33
N GLN A 415 5.29 -6.98 -23.05
CA GLN A 415 5.68 -8.36 -23.33
C GLN A 415 5.97 -9.13 -22.02
N ALA A 416 6.72 -8.54 -21.11
CA ALA A 416 7.01 -9.15 -19.80
C ALA A 416 5.72 -9.44 -19.01
N ARG A 417 4.77 -8.51 -19.01
CA ARG A 417 3.45 -8.74 -18.39
C ARG A 417 2.67 -9.87 -19.05
N HIS A 418 2.68 -9.97 -20.38
CA HIS A 418 2.07 -11.10 -21.09
C HIS A 418 2.76 -12.44 -20.79
N CYS A 419 4.04 -12.41 -20.44
CA CYS A 419 4.78 -13.58 -19.98
C CYS A 419 4.52 -13.94 -18.50
N GLY A 420 3.67 -13.17 -17.80
CA GLY A 420 3.31 -13.41 -16.40
C GLY A 420 4.23 -12.74 -15.38
N LEU A 421 5.10 -11.83 -15.80
CA LEU A 421 5.97 -11.06 -14.91
C LEU A 421 5.29 -9.78 -14.43
N GLU A 422 5.66 -9.32 -13.24
CA GLU A 422 5.35 -7.96 -12.79
C GLU A 422 6.40 -7.02 -13.39
N ALA A 423 5.99 -6.22 -14.38
CA ALA A 423 6.91 -5.38 -15.11
C ALA A 423 6.33 -4.01 -15.43
N GLU A 424 7.16 -2.97 -15.30
CA GLU A 424 6.85 -1.59 -15.67
C GLU A 424 8.06 -0.97 -16.38
N ALA A 425 7.80 -0.07 -17.34
CA ALA A 425 8.87 0.73 -17.94
C ALA A 425 9.22 1.89 -16.99
N THR A 426 10.51 2.22 -16.87
CA THR A 426 10.90 3.45 -16.18
C THR A 426 10.43 4.66 -16.97
N GLY A 427 9.90 5.69 -16.28
CA GLY A 427 9.53 6.97 -16.90
C GLY A 427 10.77 7.77 -17.31
N GLY A 428 10.66 8.47 -18.46
CA GLY A 428 11.71 9.34 -19.01
C GLY A 428 12.10 8.94 -20.44
N ALA A 429 12.32 9.94 -21.30
CA ALA A 429 12.60 9.73 -22.73
C ALA A 429 13.88 8.94 -23.03
N ASP A 430 14.83 8.91 -22.08
CA ASP A 430 16.13 8.25 -22.20
C ASP A 430 16.28 6.98 -21.34
N ALA A 431 15.26 6.62 -20.56
CA ALA A 431 15.35 5.52 -19.61
C ALA A 431 15.08 4.18 -20.28
N GLN A 432 16.15 3.45 -20.58
CA GLN A 432 16.14 2.10 -21.15
C GLN A 432 16.18 1.05 -20.02
N ALA A 433 15.24 1.11 -19.10
CA ALA A 433 15.19 0.15 -18.01
C ALA A 433 13.78 -0.43 -17.82
N LEU A 434 13.75 -1.70 -17.46
CA LEU A 434 12.56 -2.46 -17.11
C LEU A 434 12.57 -2.74 -15.62
N LEU A 435 11.56 -2.25 -14.92
CA LEU A 435 11.32 -2.58 -13.53
C LEU A 435 10.68 -3.96 -13.46
N LEU A 436 11.23 -4.85 -12.65
CA LEU A 436 10.76 -6.23 -12.48
C LEU A 436 10.48 -6.51 -11.01
N GLY A 437 9.23 -6.83 -10.68
CA GLY A 437 8.81 -7.27 -9.37
C GLY A 437 9.08 -8.76 -9.16
N PHE A 438 9.52 -9.12 -7.95
CA PHE A 438 9.74 -10.52 -7.55
C PHE A 438 9.06 -10.87 -6.22
N GLY A 439 8.26 -9.94 -5.68
CA GLY A 439 7.60 -10.13 -4.39
C GLY A 439 6.53 -11.22 -4.42
N THR A 440 5.68 -11.29 -5.44
CA THR A 440 4.49 -12.15 -5.46
C THR A 440 4.69 -13.48 -6.20
N LEU A 441 5.69 -13.57 -7.08
CA LEU A 441 5.93 -14.74 -7.90
C LEU A 441 6.85 -15.76 -7.21
N SER A 442 6.63 -17.05 -7.44
CA SER A 442 7.56 -18.09 -7.02
C SER A 442 8.85 -18.07 -7.85
N GLU A 443 9.92 -18.70 -7.36
CA GLU A 443 11.20 -18.87 -8.07
C GLU A 443 10.96 -19.45 -9.47
N ALA A 444 10.20 -20.54 -9.57
CA ALA A 444 9.85 -21.16 -10.86
C ALA A 444 8.98 -20.27 -11.76
N GLY A 445 8.10 -19.46 -11.17
CA GLY A 445 7.27 -18.49 -11.90
C GLY A 445 8.12 -17.40 -12.55
N LEU A 446 9.10 -16.87 -11.81
CA LEU A 446 10.05 -15.88 -12.31
C LEU A 446 10.92 -16.44 -13.44
N GLU A 447 11.48 -17.64 -13.27
CA GLU A 447 12.27 -18.30 -14.29
C GLU A 447 11.45 -18.55 -15.57
N CYS A 448 10.28 -19.15 -15.46
CA CYS A 448 9.38 -19.41 -16.59
C CYS A 448 8.95 -18.10 -17.30
N GLY A 449 8.71 -17.04 -16.55
CA GLY A 449 8.36 -15.72 -17.12
C GLY A 449 9.51 -15.13 -17.95
N ILE A 450 10.75 -15.23 -17.46
CA ILE A 450 11.94 -14.77 -18.20
C ILE A 450 12.23 -15.66 -19.41
N ASP A 451 12.08 -17.00 -19.29
CA ASP A 451 12.24 -17.93 -20.41
C ASP A 451 11.28 -17.58 -21.57
N ARG A 452 10.01 -17.30 -21.26
CA ARG A 452 9.03 -16.84 -22.25
C ARG A 452 9.38 -15.49 -22.86
N LEU A 453 9.81 -14.53 -22.05
CA LEU A 453 10.21 -13.21 -22.52
C LEU A 453 11.39 -13.32 -23.50
N ALA A 454 12.38 -14.14 -23.19
CA ALA A 454 13.52 -14.37 -24.06
C ALA A 454 13.11 -15.01 -25.40
N ALA A 455 12.20 -15.98 -25.38
CA ALA A 455 11.66 -16.58 -26.61
C ALA A 455 10.95 -15.53 -27.49
N HIS A 456 10.14 -14.64 -26.89
CA HIS A 456 9.46 -13.56 -27.60
C HIS A 456 10.44 -12.56 -28.25
N THR A 457 11.47 -12.15 -27.53
CA THR A 457 12.47 -11.20 -28.04
C THR A 457 13.34 -11.79 -29.12
N SER A 458 13.69 -13.11 -29.05
CA SER A 458 14.49 -13.82 -30.07
C SER A 458 13.76 -13.93 -31.40
N VAL A 459 12.44 -14.15 -31.37
CA VAL A 459 11.60 -14.22 -32.59
C VAL A 459 11.59 -12.89 -33.33
N GLN A 460 11.52 -11.77 -32.59
CA GLN A 460 11.49 -10.44 -33.20
C GLN A 460 12.84 -10.04 -33.80
N THR A 461 13.95 -10.35 -33.12
CA THR A 461 15.32 -10.11 -33.69
C THR A 461 15.62 -10.97 -34.90
N GLY A 462 15.19 -12.22 -34.91
CA GLY A 462 15.32 -13.12 -36.06
C GLY A 462 14.46 -12.73 -37.27
N SER A 463 13.28 -12.13 -37.04
CA SER A 463 12.41 -11.62 -38.11
C SER A 463 12.91 -10.32 -38.72
N ALA A 464 13.51 -9.42 -37.90
CA ALA A 464 14.09 -8.17 -38.37
C ALA A 464 15.37 -8.41 -39.23
N MET A 465 16.16 -9.44 -38.91
CA MET A 465 17.33 -9.81 -39.72
C MET A 465 16.98 -10.53 -41.03
N ARG A 466 15.78 -11.04 -41.24
CA ARG A 466 15.30 -11.63 -42.49
C ARG A 466 14.58 -10.63 -43.41
N ALA A 467 14.35 -9.42 -42.94
CA ALA A 467 13.64 -8.37 -43.68
C ALA A 467 14.61 -7.26 -44.24
N VAL A 468 15.92 -7.44 -44.06
CA VAL A 468 16.99 -6.64 -44.66
C VAL A 468 17.76 -7.55 -45.61
#